data_aa1bfca79d22cc9911258fd1f8fe7247
#
_entry.id   aa1bfca79d22cc9911258fd1f8fe7247
#
_cell.length_a   1.000
_cell.length_b   1.000
_cell.length_c   1.000
_cell.angle_alpha   90.00
_cell.angle_beta   90.00
_cell.angle_gamma   90.00
#
_symmetry.space_group_name_H-M   'P 1'
#
loop_
_entity.id
_entity.type
_entity.pdbx_description
1 polymer ?
#
loop_
_entity_poly.entity_id
_entity_poly.type
_entity_poly.pdbx_seq_one_letter_code
_entity_poly.pdbx_strand_id
1 'polypeptide(L)'
;MISRRRRAVLLAGAATGALLMGMGAAATPSAAATVQYYPVAPNTQLNVRSGPGTSYPLVRVLPVGASVPIFCQRPGTTVSGYYGTSNIWDNIDSGQYVSDAYVNTGSDGYIAPRCS
;
A
#
# COMPACT_ATOMS: atom_id res chain seq x y z
N MET A 1 -54.95 8.49 5.13
CA MET A 1 -54.55 8.51 5.24
C MET A 1 -53.83 8.44 5.70
N ILE A 2 -53.85 8.53 5.58
CA ILE A 2 -53.29 8.47 5.85
C ILE A 2 -52.43 8.48 6.21
N SER A 3 -52.32 8.52 6.27
CA SER A 3 -51.66 8.51 6.45
C SER A 3 -50.80 8.56 6.89
N ARG A 4 -50.78 8.53 6.89
CA ARG A 4 -50.12 8.53 7.11
C ARG A 4 -49.31 8.60 7.65
N ARG A 5 -49.28 8.48 7.66
CA ARG A 5 -48.65 8.46 7.99
C ARG A 5 -47.77 8.47 8.40
N ARG A 6 -47.69 8.47 8.33
CA ARG A 6 -46.94 8.41 8.53
C ARG A 6 -46.03 8.55 8.89
N ARG A 7 -45.92 8.60 8.81
CA ARG A 7 -45.14 8.71 8.98
C ARG A 7 -44.29 8.86 9.47
N ALA A 8 -44.51 8.95 9.60
CA ALA A 8 -43.81 9.07 9.90
C ALA A 8 -42.90 8.94 10.32
N VAL A 9 -42.71 8.93 10.32
CA VAL A 9 -42.02 8.89 10.55
C VAL A 9 -41.00 8.88 10.82
N LEU A 10 -40.79 8.90 10.78
CA LEU A 10 -40.04 8.88 10.89
C LEU A 10 -39.17 9.03 11.19
N LEU A 11 -39.18 9.04 11.29
CA LEU A 11 -38.52 9.20 11.43
C LEU A 11 -37.71 9.27 11.75
N ALA A 12 -37.89 9.27 11.87
CA ALA A 12 -37.29 9.41 12.05
C ALA A 12 -36.52 9.31 12.40
N GLY A 13 -36.40 9.21 12.48
CA GLY A 13 -35.76 9.19 12.71
C GLY A 13 -34.90 9.13 12.98
N ALA A 14 -34.80 9.08 12.95
CA ALA A 14 -34.10 9.10 13.06
C ALA A 14 -33.27 9.13 13.38
N ALA A 15 -33.25 9.17 13.38
CA ALA A 15 -32.58 9.27 13.52
C ALA A 15 -31.73 9.22 13.88
N THR A 16 -31.56 9.13 14.00
CA THR A 16 -30.87 9.14 14.22
C THR A 16 -29.97 8.96 14.49
N GLY A 17 -29.95 8.95 14.54
CA GLY A 17 -29.28 8.82 14.68
C GLY A 17 -28.41 8.65 14.93
N ALA A 18 -28.32 8.62 14.92
CA ALA A 18 -27.61 8.55 15.02
C ALA A 18 -26.79 8.48 15.27
N LEU A 19 -26.59 8.42 15.34
CA LEU A 19 -25.90 8.39 15.44
C LEU A 19 -25.11 8.35 15.74
N LEU A 20 -24.93 8.20 15.86
CA LEU A 20 -24.29 8.15 16.00
C LEU A 20 -23.49 8.10 16.11
N MET A 21 -23.38 7.98 16.14
CA MET A 21 -22.70 7.95 16.16
C MET A 21 -21.95 7.88 16.24
N GLY A 22 -21.86 7.78 16.33
CA GLY A 22 -21.26 7.73 16.29
C GLY A 22 -20.49 7.59 16.31
N MET A 23 -20.26 7.38 16.40
CA MET A 23 -19.58 7.28 16.37
C MET A 23 -18.78 7.20 16.24
N GLY A 24 -18.65 7.06 16.29
CA GLY A 24 -17.99 6.98 16.03
C GLY A 24 -17.15 6.89 15.93
N ALA A 25 -16.99 6.76 16.03
CA ALA A 25 -16.23 6.69 15.80
C ALA A 25 -15.42 6.57 15.66
N ALA A 26 -15.23 6.42 15.74
CA ALA A 26 -14.51 6.28 15.50
C ALA A 26 -13.67 6.06 15.23
N ALA A 27 -13.55 5.89 15.13
CA ALA A 27 -12.83 5.63 14.79
C ALA A 27 -11.98 5.64 14.53
N THR A 28 -11.48 5.49 14.52
CA THR A 28 -10.67 5.50 14.23
C THR A 28 -10.02 5.27 13.67
N PRO A 29 -9.82 5.35 13.45
CA PRO A 29 -9.17 5.05 12.64
C PRO A 29 -8.03 4.77 12.34
N SER A 30 -7.89 4.48 12.66
CA SER A 30 -7.02 4.28 12.43
C SER A 30 -6.46 4.25 11.79
N ALA A 31 -6.89 4.69 12.28
CA ALA A 31 -6.31 4.73 11.31
C ALA A 31 -5.43 3.84 10.70
N ALA A 32 -5.96 3.18 10.03
CA ALA A 32 -5.15 2.35 9.19
C ALA A 32 -4.22 3.24 8.38
N ALA A 33 -2.97 2.97 8.44
CA ALA A 33 -2.02 3.65 7.60
C ALA A 33 -2.39 3.39 6.15
N THR A 34 -2.47 4.44 5.38
CA THR A 34 -2.64 4.33 3.94
C THR A 34 -1.31 3.92 3.33
N VAL A 35 -1.30 2.83 2.59
CA VAL A 35 -0.11 2.38 1.88
C VAL A 35 -0.03 3.16 0.57
N GLN A 36 1.12 3.77 0.35
CA GLN A 36 1.35 4.50 -0.89
C GLN A 36 1.91 3.56 -1.95
N TYR A 37 1.55 3.84 -3.20
CA TYR A 37 2.06 3.13 -4.37
C TYR A 37 3.10 3.99 -5.06
N TYR A 38 4.14 3.35 -5.55
CA TYR A 38 5.26 4.01 -6.21
C TYR A 38 5.46 3.40 -7.60
N PRO A 39 5.68 4.22 -8.62
CA PRO A 39 5.86 3.71 -9.97
C PRO A 39 7.20 3.01 -10.12
N VAL A 40 7.19 1.94 -10.88
CA VAL A 40 8.39 1.28 -11.35
C VAL A 40 8.98 2.11 -12.49
N ALA A 41 10.29 2.01 -12.69
CA ALA A 41 11.00 2.71 -13.75
C ALA A 41 10.29 2.55 -15.09
N PRO A 42 10.30 3.60 -15.94
CA PRO A 42 9.62 3.54 -17.24
C PRO A 42 10.23 2.48 -18.15
N ASN A 43 9.38 1.89 -18.98
CA ASN A 43 9.78 0.89 -19.97
C ASN A 43 10.53 -0.29 -19.36
N THR A 44 10.22 -0.64 -18.13
CA THR A 44 10.94 -1.65 -17.36
C THR A 44 9.98 -2.69 -16.84
N GLN A 45 10.25 -3.95 -17.12
CA GLN A 45 9.68 -5.07 -16.38
C GLN A 45 10.54 -5.28 -15.15
N LEU A 46 9.92 -5.63 -14.03
CA LEU A 46 10.65 -5.75 -12.77
C LEU A 46 10.45 -7.12 -12.15
N ASN A 47 11.56 -7.79 -11.85
CA ASN A 47 11.54 -9.08 -11.20
C ASN A 47 11.12 -8.94 -9.75
N VAL A 48 10.19 -9.79 -9.33
CA VAL A 48 9.78 -9.92 -7.94
C VAL A 48 10.40 -11.20 -7.41
N ARG A 49 11.12 -11.07 -6.30
CA ARG A 49 11.84 -12.18 -5.68
C ARG A 49 11.22 -12.56 -4.36
N SER A 50 11.49 -13.78 -3.91
CA SER A 50 10.94 -14.26 -2.64
C SER A 50 11.66 -13.72 -1.42
N GLY A 51 12.72 -12.96 -1.61
CA GLY A 51 13.48 -12.34 -0.54
C GLY A 51 14.29 -11.15 -1.07
N PRO A 52 15.02 -10.48 -0.18
CA PRO A 52 15.71 -9.23 -0.53
C PRO A 52 17.05 -9.51 -1.21
N GLY A 53 17.03 -10.01 -2.41
CA GLY A 53 18.26 -10.25 -3.14
C GLY A 53 18.07 -10.99 -4.45
N THR A 54 19.07 -10.88 -5.30
CA THR A 54 19.05 -11.49 -6.64
C THR A 54 19.29 -13.00 -6.59
N SER A 55 19.74 -13.54 -5.45
CA SER A 55 19.90 -14.98 -5.27
C SER A 55 18.62 -15.68 -4.83
N TYR A 56 17.60 -14.92 -4.46
CA TYR A 56 16.30 -15.50 -4.10
C TYR A 56 15.51 -15.87 -5.36
N PRO A 57 14.70 -16.92 -5.27
CA PRO A 57 13.90 -17.33 -6.43
C PRO A 57 13.00 -16.23 -6.97
N LEU A 58 12.82 -16.22 -8.28
CA LEU A 58 11.88 -15.35 -8.94
C LEU A 58 10.45 -15.81 -8.64
N VAL A 59 9.61 -14.89 -8.18
CA VAL A 59 8.19 -15.17 -7.90
C VAL A 59 7.34 -14.85 -9.12
N ARG A 60 7.56 -13.67 -9.69
CA ARG A 60 6.84 -13.19 -10.87
C ARG A 60 7.55 -11.98 -11.45
N VAL A 61 7.08 -11.51 -12.57
CA VAL A 61 7.62 -10.32 -13.23
C VAL A 61 6.50 -9.29 -13.35
N LEU A 62 6.77 -8.08 -12.88
CA LEU A 62 5.83 -6.98 -13.03
C LEU A 62 5.89 -6.44 -14.45
N PRO A 63 4.74 -6.13 -15.06
CA PRO A 63 4.72 -5.57 -16.40
C PRO A 63 5.20 -4.12 -16.42
N VAL A 64 5.55 -3.65 -17.61
CA VAL A 64 5.83 -2.23 -17.83
C VAL A 64 4.64 -1.39 -17.37
N GLY A 65 4.92 -0.30 -16.67
CA GLY A 65 3.88 0.61 -16.19
C GLY A 65 3.32 0.24 -14.82
N ALA A 66 3.89 -0.77 -14.16
CA ALA A 66 3.42 -1.17 -12.83
C ALA A 66 3.73 -0.14 -11.78
N SER A 67 2.91 -0.10 -10.73
CA SER A 67 3.20 0.59 -9.48
C SER A 67 3.12 -0.42 -8.37
N VAL A 68 3.91 -0.22 -7.32
CA VAL A 68 4.00 -1.16 -6.21
C VAL A 68 3.73 -0.48 -4.88
N PRO A 69 3.02 -1.15 -3.97
CA PRO A 69 2.95 -0.71 -2.59
C PRO A 69 4.27 -1.06 -1.89
N ILE A 70 4.65 -0.30 -0.89
CA ILE A 70 5.84 -0.63 -0.09
C ILE A 70 5.40 -0.71 1.37
N PHE A 71 5.38 -1.91 1.90
CA PHE A 71 4.95 -2.16 3.27
C PHE A 71 6.09 -2.00 4.26
N CYS A 72 7.26 -2.46 3.89
CA CYS A 72 8.48 -2.36 4.68
C CYS A 72 9.68 -2.53 3.75
N GLN A 73 10.87 -2.20 4.25
CA GLN A 73 12.09 -2.28 3.45
C GLN A 73 13.20 -2.94 4.26
N ARG A 74 14.11 -3.59 3.57
CA ARG A 74 15.27 -4.21 4.21
C ARG A 74 16.45 -4.26 3.25
N PRO A 75 17.67 -4.34 3.80
CA PRO A 75 18.86 -4.42 2.96
C PRO A 75 19.01 -5.82 2.37
N GLY A 76 19.66 -5.88 1.23
CA GLY A 76 19.96 -7.14 0.55
C GLY A 76 21.01 -6.93 -0.50
N THR A 77 20.90 -7.65 -1.62
CA THR A 77 21.85 -7.54 -2.72
C THR A 77 21.89 -6.12 -3.27
N THR A 78 23.09 -5.58 -3.45
CA THR A 78 23.26 -4.29 -4.11
C THR A 78 22.94 -4.42 -5.59
N VAL A 79 22.09 -3.53 -6.08
CA VAL A 79 21.65 -3.51 -7.48
C VAL A 79 21.86 -2.12 -8.04
N SER A 80 22.42 -2.05 -9.25
CA SER A 80 22.48 -0.80 -10.01
C SER A 80 21.34 -0.80 -11.00
N GLY A 81 20.42 0.13 -10.82
CA GLY A 81 19.21 0.19 -11.63
C GLY A 81 18.95 1.58 -12.16
N TYR A 82 17.73 1.77 -12.65
CA TYR A 82 17.32 3.02 -13.30
C TYR A 82 17.51 4.25 -12.40
N TYR A 83 17.21 4.10 -11.10
CA TYR A 83 17.29 5.22 -10.16
C TYR A 83 18.58 5.24 -9.36
N GLY A 84 19.58 4.48 -9.77
CA GLY A 84 20.88 4.48 -9.12
C GLY A 84 21.20 3.13 -8.49
N THR A 85 22.23 3.13 -7.66
CA THR A 85 22.70 1.93 -6.98
C THR A 85 22.14 1.91 -5.57
N SER A 86 21.54 0.77 -5.19
CA SER A 86 20.93 0.63 -3.87
C SER A 86 21.01 -0.82 -3.42
N ASN A 87 21.12 -1.01 -2.11
CA ASN A 87 20.99 -2.35 -1.51
C ASN A 87 19.63 -2.50 -0.81
N ILE A 88 18.72 -1.53 -1.00
CA ILE A 88 17.41 -1.57 -0.38
C ILE A 88 16.48 -2.43 -1.23
N TRP A 89 15.70 -3.26 -0.56
CA TRP A 89 14.67 -4.10 -1.18
C TRP A 89 13.32 -3.76 -0.56
N ASP A 90 12.33 -3.59 -1.42
CA ASP A 90 10.99 -3.15 -1.04
C ASP A 90 10.08 -4.36 -0.94
N ASN A 91 9.46 -4.53 0.21
CA ASN A 91 8.46 -5.58 0.40
C ASN A 91 7.14 -5.08 -0.16
N ILE A 92 6.63 -5.77 -1.18
CA ILE A 92 5.43 -5.35 -1.90
C ILE A 92 4.24 -6.28 -1.66
N ASP A 93 4.47 -7.42 -1.05
CA ASP A 93 3.45 -8.39 -0.67
C ASP A 93 4.11 -9.44 0.22
N SER A 94 3.33 -10.35 0.77
CA SER A 94 3.88 -11.42 1.59
C SER A 94 4.89 -12.25 0.79
N GLY A 95 6.14 -12.29 1.26
CA GLY A 95 7.21 -13.03 0.61
C GLY A 95 7.59 -12.51 -0.77
N GLN A 96 7.33 -11.23 -1.05
CA GLN A 96 7.63 -10.65 -2.35
C GLN A 96 8.39 -9.35 -2.20
N TYR A 97 9.52 -9.26 -2.87
CA TYR A 97 10.44 -8.14 -2.79
C TYR A 97 10.90 -7.71 -4.17
N VAL A 98 11.10 -6.41 -4.33
CA VAL A 98 11.70 -5.83 -5.53
C VAL A 98 12.85 -4.93 -5.13
N SER A 99 13.81 -4.75 -6.03
CA SER A 99 14.92 -3.84 -5.79
C SER A 99 14.45 -2.39 -5.84
N ASP A 100 14.76 -1.62 -4.81
CA ASP A 100 14.45 -0.19 -4.75
C ASP A 100 15.15 0.60 -5.86
N ALA A 101 16.23 0.05 -6.43
CA ALA A 101 16.96 0.70 -7.52
C ALA A 101 16.09 0.93 -8.76
N TYR A 102 14.94 0.27 -8.87
CA TYR A 102 14.02 0.41 -9.99
C TYR A 102 12.67 1.01 -9.60
N VAL A 103 12.53 1.51 -8.37
CA VAL A 103 11.27 2.06 -7.89
C VAL A 103 11.44 3.54 -7.58
N ASN A 104 10.56 4.36 -8.13
CA ASN A 104 10.62 5.81 -7.91
C ASN A 104 9.92 6.16 -6.61
N THR A 105 10.68 6.17 -5.52
CA THR A 105 10.18 6.58 -4.20
C THR A 105 10.41 8.05 -3.93
N GLY A 106 11.23 8.72 -4.75
CA GLY A 106 11.61 10.10 -4.52
C GLY A 106 12.75 10.25 -3.52
N SER A 107 13.35 9.14 -3.08
CA SER A 107 14.45 9.15 -2.11
C SER A 107 15.42 8.03 -2.45
N ASP A 108 16.69 8.24 -2.12
CA ASP A 108 17.72 7.20 -2.23
C ASP A 108 17.80 6.34 -0.97
N GLY A 109 17.12 6.74 0.09
CA GLY A 109 17.12 6.04 1.36
C GLY A 109 15.83 5.33 1.65
N TYR A 110 15.70 4.89 2.89
CA TYR A 110 14.50 4.22 3.35
C TYR A 110 13.33 5.21 3.45
N ILE A 111 12.16 4.79 2.98
CA ILE A 111 10.93 5.59 3.05
C ILE A 111 9.82 4.85 3.80
N ALA A 112 10.09 3.66 4.30
CA ALA A 112 9.14 2.84 5.03
C ALA A 112 9.85 2.16 6.20
N PRO A 113 9.09 1.59 7.15
CA PRO A 113 9.69 0.86 8.27
C PRO A 113 10.54 -0.30 7.76
N ARG A 114 11.55 -0.68 8.55
CA ARG A 114 12.29 -1.89 8.26
C ARG A 114 11.42 -3.10 8.47
N CYS A 115 11.57 -4.10 7.62
CA CYS A 115 10.87 -5.37 7.80
C CYS A 115 11.41 -6.08 9.04
N SER A 116 10.54 -6.68 9.81
CA SER A 116 10.95 -7.42 11.01
C SER A 116 11.34 -8.86 10.70
#